data_04d392f647f79526fa4db7c7abbcb98b
#
_entry.id   04d392f647f79526fa4db7c7abbcb98b
#
_cell.length_a   1.000
_cell.length_b   1.000
_cell.length_c   1.000
_cell.angle_alpha   90.00
_cell.angle_beta   90.00
_cell.angle_gamma   90.00
#
_symmetry.space_group_name_H-M   'P 1'
#
loop_
_entity.id
_entity.type
_entity.pdbx_description
1 polymer ?
#
loop_
_entity_poly.entity_id
_entity_poly.type
_entity_poly.pdbx_seq_one_letter_code
_entity_poly.pdbx_strand_id
1 'polypeptide(L)'
;MGIKTFETREALKNKLHNRKLIFSENELDEVLISHNYFNLFNGLETIFLQTSSPKTYDKVKLIDFINLYQFDKEIRSILSNCLDSVEEKLKASIAYNFCKHHCVSLSDTMQYTNKSNFMNPANNESGTPTYCHYS
;
A
#
# COMPACT_ATOMS: atom_id res chain seq x y z
N MET A 1 8.18 21.26 -6.42
CA MET A 1 7.13 20.21 -6.60
C MET A 1 6.09 20.82 -7.54
N GLY A 2 5.96 20.32 -8.78
CA GLY A 2 5.01 20.91 -9.76
C GLY A 2 3.57 20.62 -9.35
N ILE A 3 2.71 21.63 -9.48
CA ILE A 3 1.26 21.46 -9.26
C ILE A 3 0.73 20.54 -10.37
N LYS A 4 0.17 19.40 -9.98
CA LYS A 4 -0.51 18.49 -10.93
C LYS A 4 -1.88 19.08 -11.23
N THR A 5 -2.10 19.50 -12.47
CA THR A 5 -3.39 19.96 -12.97
C THR A 5 -4.23 18.79 -13.46
N PHE A 6 -5.56 18.96 -13.46
CA PHE A 6 -6.48 17.97 -14.04
C PHE A 6 -6.20 17.82 -15.54
N GLU A 7 -6.11 16.58 -16.01
CA GLU A 7 -5.98 16.24 -17.43
C GLU A 7 -7.27 15.54 -17.90
N THR A 8 -7.78 15.95 -19.04
CA THR A 8 -8.93 15.28 -19.68
C THR A 8 -8.54 13.90 -20.21
N ARG A 9 -9.51 13.01 -20.47
CA ARG A 9 -9.24 11.68 -21.06
C ARG A 9 -8.50 11.80 -22.39
N GLU A 10 -8.91 12.74 -23.24
CA GLU A 10 -8.25 13.01 -24.53
C GLU A 10 -6.78 13.42 -24.35
N ALA A 11 -6.50 14.27 -23.36
CA ALA A 11 -5.13 14.65 -23.05
C ALA A 11 -4.29 13.44 -22.58
N LEU A 12 -4.88 12.54 -21.79
CA LEU A 12 -4.22 11.33 -21.34
C LEU A 12 -3.96 10.33 -22.48
N LYS A 13 -4.90 10.16 -23.42
CA LYS A 13 -4.72 9.36 -24.64
C LYS A 13 -3.57 9.88 -25.47
N ASN A 14 -3.59 11.17 -25.79
CA ASN A 14 -2.52 11.82 -26.56
C ASN A 14 -1.16 11.65 -25.89
N LYS A 15 -1.12 11.74 -24.57
CA LYS A 15 0.10 11.53 -23.79
C LYS A 15 0.64 10.09 -23.93
N LEU A 16 -0.24 9.08 -23.90
CA LEU A 16 0.14 7.67 -24.06
C LEU A 16 0.57 7.37 -25.50
N HIS A 17 -0.10 7.95 -26.50
CA HIS A 17 0.34 7.88 -27.91
C HIS A 17 1.73 8.47 -28.10
N ASN A 18 1.97 9.65 -27.56
CA ASN A 18 3.29 10.30 -27.65
C ASN A 18 4.40 9.45 -26.99
N ARG A 19 4.02 8.65 -25.98
CA ARG A 19 4.94 7.70 -25.34
C ARG A 19 5.08 6.36 -26.07
N LYS A 20 4.42 6.19 -27.21
CA LYS A 20 4.43 4.99 -28.06
C LYS A 20 3.81 3.74 -27.41
N LEU A 21 2.84 3.92 -26.51
CA LEU A 21 2.04 2.80 -25.99
C LEU A 21 1.15 2.27 -27.12
N ILE A 22 1.05 0.95 -27.24
CA ILE A 22 0.20 0.29 -28.25
C ILE A 22 -1.15 -0.03 -27.60
N PHE A 23 -2.24 0.55 -28.12
CA PHE A 23 -3.62 0.31 -27.67
C PHE A 23 -4.62 0.62 -28.77
N SER A 24 -5.85 0.10 -28.65
CA SER A 24 -7.01 0.60 -29.38
C SER A 24 -7.74 1.68 -28.57
N GLU A 25 -8.36 2.65 -29.26
CA GLU A 25 -9.06 3.76 -28.59
C GLU A 25 -10.17 3.26 -27.65
N ASN A 26 -10.95 2.26 -28.09
CA ASN A 26 -12.05 1.72 -27.30
C ASN A 26 -11.53 1.01 -26.03
N GLU A 27 -10.49 0.19 -26.14
CA GLU A 27 -9.88 -0.48 -24.98
C GLU A 27 -9.35 0.52 -23.96
N LEU A 28 -8.67 1.57 -24.43
CA LEU A 28 -8.16 2.59 -23.53
C LEU A 28 -9.27 3.38 -22.84
N ASP A 29 -10.37 3.68 -23.54
CA ASP A 29 -11.53 4.34 -22.94
C ASP A 29 -12.14 3.51 -21.81
N GLU A 30 -12.36 2.21 -22.02
CA GLU A 30 -12.85 1.29 -21.00
C GLU A 30 -11.92 1.23 -19.79
N VAL A 31 -10.62 1.18 -20.03
CA VAL A 31 -9.60 1.15 -18.98
C VAL A 31 -9.56 2.47 -18.20
N LEU A 32 -9.66 3.61 -18.86
CA LEU A 32 -9.68 4.93 -18.19
C LEU A 32 -10.98 5.20 -17.40
N ILE A 33 -12.05 4.48 -17.69
CA ILE A 33 -13.29 4.51 -16.91
C ILE A 33 -13.19 3.61 -15.68
N SER A 34 -12.62 2.41 -15.84
CA SER A 34 -12.60 1.37 -14.82
C SER A 34 -11.40 1.43 -13.88
N HIS A 35 -10.31 2.06 -14.28
CA HIS A 35 -9.07 2.12 -13.52
C HIS A 35 -8.60 3.56 -13.30
N ASN A 36 -8.01 3.80 -12.12
CA ASN A 36 -7.34 5.07 -11.89
C ASN A 36 -6.05 5.15 -12.72
N TYR A 37 -5.96 6.15 -13.62
CA TYR A 37 -4.80 6.36 -14.48
C TYR A 37 -3.48 6.40 -13.70
N PHE A 38 -3.49 7.04 -12.52
CA PHE A 38 -2.29 7.21 -11.72
C PHE A 38 -1.76 5.86 -11.21
N ASN A 39 -2.67 4.99 -10.74
CA ASN A 39 -2.29 3.68 -10.22
C ASN A 39 -1.85 2.73 -11.34
N LEU A 40 -2.57 2.72 -12.46
CA LEU A 40 -2.29 1.82 -13.56
C LEU A 40 -1.02 2.21 -14.34
N PHE A 41 -0.91 3.48 -14.76
CA PHE A 41 0.22 3.91 -15.58
C PHE A 41 1.38 4.45 -14.74
N ASN A 42 1.16 5.50 -13.95
CA ASN A 42 2.29 6.13 -13.24
C ASN A 42 2.89 5.22 -12.16
N GLY A 43 2.09 4.36 -11.55
CA GLY A 43 2.57 3.42 -10.52
C GLY A 43 3.45 2.31 -11.09
N LEU A 44 3.22 1.93 -12.36
CA LEU A 44 3.88 0.79 -13.00
C LEU A 44 4.81 1.17 -14.16
N GLU A 45 4.80 2.44 -14.58
CA GLU A 45 5.51 2.88 -15.79
C GLU A 45 7.02 2.60 -15.76
N THR A 46 7.63 2.65 -14.58
CA THR A 46 9.08 2.45 -14.44
C THR A 46 9.56 1.08 -14.92
N ILE A 47 8.67 0.07 -14.91
CA ILE A 47 8.96 -1.28 -15.36
C ILE A 47 9.04 -1.35 -16.90
N PHE A 48 8.23 -0.54 -17.58
CA PHE A 48 8.05 -0.58 -19.03
C PHE A 48 8.77 0.54 -19.79
N LEU A 49 9.30 1.54 -19.09
CA LEU A 49 9.99 2.66 -19.74
C LEU A 49 11.29 2.20 -20.40
N GLN A 50 11.42 2.49 -21.70
CA GLN A 50 12.68 2.38 -22.41
C GLN A 50 13.59 3.58 -22.13
N THR A 51 12.99 4.77 -22.13
CA THR A 51 13.67 6.02 -21.78
C THR A 51 12.84 6.81 -20.77
N SER A 52 13.52 7.50 -19.87
CA SER A 52 12.86 8.31 -18.83
C SER A 52 12.72 9.80 -19.21
N SER A 53 13.47 10.27 -20.20
CA SER A 53 13.42 11.66 -20.66
C SER A 53 13.82 11.76 -22.16
N PRO A 54 12.83 11.95 -23.06
CA PRO A 54 11.38 11.86 -22.85
C PRO A 54 10.95 10.43 -22.50
N LYS A 55 9.84 10.30 -21.75
CA LYS A 55 9.29 8.98 -21.41
C LYS A 55 8.75 8.28 -22.65
N THR A 56 9.31 7.12 -22.99
CA THR A 56 8.85 6.29 -24.11
C THR A 56 8.81 4.81 -23.74
N TYR A 57 7.91 4.08 -24.38
CA TYR A 57 7.81 2.63 -24.32
C TYR A 57 8.33 2.00 -25.63
N ASP A 58 8.85 0.78 -25.59
CA ASP A 58 9.20 0.00 -26.77
C ASP A 58 8.32 -1.25 -26.84
N LYS A 59 7.46 -1.31 -27.87
CA LYS A 59 6.54 -2.43 -28.14
C LYS A 59 5.61 -2.83 -26.98
N VAL A 60 5.46 -1.98 -25.97
CA VAL A 60 4.57 -2.21 -24.81
C VAL A 60 3.14 -1.98 -25.22
N LYS A 61 2.26 -2.90 -24.83
CA LYS A 61 0.82 -2.85 -25.10
C LYS A 61 0.06 -2.46 -23.82
N LEU A 62 -1.16 -1.92 -23.99
CA LEU A 62 -2.05 -1.63 -22.88
C LEU A 62 -2.29 -2.85 -21.97
N ILE A 63 -2.44 -4.02 -22.59
CA ILE A 63 -2.67 -5.29 -21.88
C ILE A 63 -1.51 -5.64 -20.92
N ASP A 64 -0.28 -5.23 -21.24
CA ASP A 64 0.89 -5.50 -20.38
C ASP A 64 0.77 -4.75 -19.06
N PHE A 65 0.28 -3.50 -19.10
CA PHE A 65 -0.04 -2.72 -17.89
C PHE A 65 -1.18 -3.35 -17.08
N ILE A 66 -2.24 -3.82 -17.76
CA ILE A 66 -3.37 -4.46 -17.11
C ILE A 66 -2.94 -5.74 -16.40
N ASN A 67 -2.19 -6.59 -17.09
CA ASN A 67 -1.67 -7.85 -16.53
C ASN A 67 -0.77 -7.61 -15.33
N LEU A 68 0.14 -6.64 -15.41
CA LEU A 68 1.02 -6.29 -14.29
C LEU A 68 0.24 -5.73 -13.11
N TYR A 69 -0.78 -4.90 -13.37
CA TYR A 69 -1.65 -4.35 -12.32
C TYR A 69 -2.45 -5.45 -11.61
N GLN A 70 -2.98 -6.43 -12.36
CA GLN A 70 -3.68 -7.58 -11.78
C GLN A 70 -2.74 -8.43 -10.94
N PHE A 71 -1.57 -8.74 -11.45
CA PHE A 71 -0.54 -9.49 -10.73
C PHE A 71 -0.14 -8.81 -9.41
N ASP A 72 0.10 -7.50 -9.42
CA ASP A 72 0.42 -6.73 -8.23
C ASP A 72 -0.74 -6.77 -7.21
N LYS A 73 -1.98 -6.69 -7.69
CA LYS A 73 -3.17 -6.79 -6.85
C LYS A 73 -3.31 -8.17 -6.19
N GLU A 74 -3.07 -9.24 -6.94
CA GLU A 74 -3.12 -10.61 -6.43
C GLU A 74 -2.03 -10.88 -5.40
N ILE A 75 -0.80 -10.47 -5.65
CA ILE A 75 0.30 -10.59 -4.67
C ILE A 75 -0.03 -9.84 -3.39
N ARG A 76 -0.50 -8.59 -3.49
CA ARG A 76 -0.90 -7.83 -2.30
C ARG A 76 -1.99 -8.51 -1.51
N SER A 77 -2.97 -9.12 -2.17
CA SER A 77 -4.04 -9.86 -1.51
C SER A 77 -3.51 -11.09 -0.75
N ILE A 78 -2.62 -11.85 -1.38
CA ILE A 78 -1.98 -13.02 -0.74
C ILE A 78 -1.16 -12.59 0.48
N LEU A 79 -0.34 -11.55 0.34
CA LEU A 79 0.49 -11.03 1.43
C LEU A 79 -0.36 -10.49 2.58
N SER A 80 -1.44 -9.75 2.29
CA SER A 80 -2.39 -9.29 3.32
C SER A 80 -2.96 -10.45 4.12
N ASN A 81 -3.47 -11.49 3.44
CA ASN A 81 -4.03 -12.65 4.11
C ASN A 81 -3.00 -13.37 5.00
N CYS A 82 -1.75 -13.45 4.56
CA CYS A 82 -0.68 -14.01 5.39
C CYS A 82 -0.38 -13.14 6.62
N LEU A 83 -0.34 -11.81 6.45
CA LEU A 83 -0.09 -10.86 7.52
C LEU A 83 -1.22 -10.85 8.56
N ASP A 84 -2.48 -10.90 8.12
CA ASP A 84 -3.64 -10.98 9.02
C ASP A 84 -3.53 -12.18 9.96
N SER A 85 -3.15 -13.36 9.45
CA SER A 85 -2.94 -14.54 10.28
C SER A 85 -1.82 -14.38 11.30
N VAL A 86 -0.74 -13.70 10.95
CA VAL A 86 0.38 -13.40 11.88
C VAL A 86 -0.07 -12.39 12.93
N GLU A 87 -0.80 -11.35 12.51
CA GLU A 87 -1.32 -10.30 13.38
C GLU A 87 -2.28 -10.87 14.44
N GLU A 88 -3.21 -11.75 14.05
CA GLU A 88 -4.11 -12.43 15.00
C GLU A 88 -3.36 -13.24 16.05
N LYS A 89 -2.37 -14.04 15.63
CA LYS A 89 -1.53 -14.82 16.56
C LYS A 89 -0.73 -13.91 17.49
N LEU A 90 -0.20 -12.83 16.98
CA LEU A 90 0.54 -11.85 17.76
C LEU A 90 -0.35 -11.17 18.79
N LYS A 91 -1.52 -10.71 18.39
CA LYS A 91 -2.52 -10.11 19.29
C LYS A 91 -2.93 -11.06 20.40
N ALA A 92 -3.21 -12.31 20.07
CA ALA A 92 -3.55 -13.34 21.05
C ALA A 92 -2.40 -13.61 22.04
N SER A 93 -1.17 -13.70 21.54
CA SER A 93 0.01 -13.89 22.38
C SER A 93 0.28 -12.71 23.31
N ILE A 94 0.16 -11.49 22.81
CA ILE A 94 0.32 -10.26 23.60
C ILE A 94 -0.75 -10.22 24.70
N ALA A 95 -2.03 -10.44 24.33
CA ALA A 95 -3.13 -10.43 25.30
C ALA A 95 -2.94 -11.48 26.40
N TYR A 96 -2.57 -12.71 26.01
CA TYR A 96 -2.31 -13.78 26.98
C TYR A 96 -1.18 -13.44 27.95
N ASN A 97 -0.03 -12.98 27.42
CA ASN A 97 1.12 -12.65 28.26
C ASN A 97 0.85 -11.43 29.15
N PHE A 98 0.14 -10.42 28.61
CA PHE A 98 -0.25 -9.27 29.41
C PHE A 98 -1.17 -9.68 30.57
N CYS A 99 -2.22 -10.44 30.30
CA CYS A 99 -3.13 -10.93 31.35
C CYS A 99 -2.43 -11.80 32.39
N LYS A 100 -1.53 -12.68 31.95
CA LYS A 100 -0.73 -13.52 32.86
C LYS A 100 0.07 -12.72 33.87
N HIS A 101 0.56 -11.54 33.50
CA HIS A 101 1.42 -10.72 34.36
C HIS A 101 0.65 -9.64 35.14
N HIS A 102 -0.45 -9.13 34.60
CA HIS A 102 -1.14 -7.95 35.13
C HIS A 102 -2.57 -8.20 35.57
N CYS A 103 -3.21 -9.32 35.23
CA CYS A 103 -4.59 -9.62 35.58
C CYS A 103 -4.65 -10.85 36.48
N VAL A 104 -4.17 -10.71 37.73
CA VAL A 104 -4.06 -11.82 38.69
C VAL A 104 -5.30 -11.95 39.55
N SER A 105 -6.12 -10.88 39.69
CA SER A 105 -7.35 -10.86 40.47
C SER A 105 -8.55 -10.44 39.63
N LEU A 106 -9.77 -10.70 40.13
CA LEU A 106 -11.02 -10.29 39.46
C LEU A 106 -11.18 -8.75 39.34
N SER A 107 -10.45 -7.98 40.13
CA SER A 107 -10.44 -6.50 40.06
C SER A 107 -9.55 -5.94 38.96
N ASP A 108 -8.74 -6.77 38.29
CA ASP A 108 -7.70 -6.34 37.36
C ASP A 108 -8.17 -6.24 35.89
N THR A 109 -9.47 -6.21 35.65
CA THR A 109 -10.05 -6.24 34.29
C THR A 109 -9.67 -5.05 33.42
N MET A 110 -9.26 -3.91 34.02
CA MET A 110 -8.89 -2.69 33.30
C MET A 110 -7.37 -2.41 33.31
N GLN A 111 -6.54 -3.39 33.63
CA GLN A 111 -5.09 -3.21 33.70
C GLN A 111 -4.44 -2.77 32.39
N TYR A 112 -5.03 -3.07 31.24
CA TYR A 112 -4.56 -2.59 29.93
C TYR A 112 -4.66 -1.07 29.75
N THR A 113 -5.46 -0.37 30.56
CA THR A 113 -5.54 1.10 30.57
C THR A 113 -4.57 1.75 31.57
N ASN A 114 -3.98 0.96 32.45
CA ASN A 114 -3.07 1.46 33.47
C ASN A 114 -1.70 1.77 32.84
N LYS A 115 -1.36 3.06 32.74
CA LYS A 115 -0.10 3.54 32.13
C LYS A 115 1.15 3.01 32.81
N SER A 116 1.10 2.62 34.08
CA SER A 116 2.24 2.08 34.81
C SER A 116 2.68 0.68 34.30
N ASN A 117 1.78 -0.05 33.63
CA ASN A 117 2.08 -1.35 33.04
C ASN A 117 2.86 -1.27 31.70
N PHE A 118 3.07 -0.05 31.22
CA PHE A 118 3.79 0.19 29.96
C PHE A 118 5.05 1.00 30.22
N MET A 119 6.10 0.72 29.43
CA MET A 119 7.32 1.53 29.50
C MET A 119 7.05 2.98 29.11
N ASN A 120 7.61 3.91 29.87
CA ASN A 120 7.61 5.31 29.49
C ASN A 120 8.55 5.51 28.28
N PRO A 121 8.04 6.01 27.13
CA PRO A 121 8.88 6.25 25.95
C PRO A 121 10.07 7.19 26.21
N ALA A 122 9.96 8.11 27.18
CA ALA A 122 11.03 9.01 27.56
C ALA A 122 12.22 8.33 28.26
N ASN A 123 12.02 7.12 28.80
CA ASN A 123 13.05 6.36 29.52
C ASN A 123 13.62 5.21 28.66
N ASN A 124 13.38 5.24 27.36
CA ASN A 124 13.79 4.16 26.48
C ASN A 124 15.27 4.29 26.12
N GLU A 125 16.10 3.47 26.73
CA GLU A 125 17.46 3.25 26.26
C GLU A 125 17.43 2.47 24.94
N SER A 126 18.28 2.83 23.98
CA SER A 126 18.28 2.36 22.60
C SER A 126 18.12 0.82 22.49
N GLY A 127 17.06 0.38 21.88
CA GLY A 127 16.81 -1.04 21.54
C GLY A 127 15.55 -1.68 22.13
N THR A 128 14.82 -1.02 23.00
CA THR A 128 13.56 -1.54 23.54
C THR A 128 12.36 -1.00 22.73
N PRO A 129 11.37 -1.83 22.34
CA PRO A 129 10.23 -1.36 21.59
C PRO A 129 9.42 -0.32 22.37
N THR A 130 9.30 0.88 21.82
CA THR A 130 8.45 1.94 22.36
C THR A 130 7.02 1.74 21.86
N TYR A 131 6.07 1.61 22.78
CA TYR A 131 4.68 1.73 22.43
C TYR A 131 4.33 3.22 22.25
N CYS A 132 4.05 3.64 21.01
CA CYS A 132 3.57 4.99 20.74
C CYS A 132 2.21 5.18 21.40
N HIS A 133 2.09 6.18 22.26
CA HIS A 133 0.79 6.66 22.70
C HIS A 133 0.10 7.36 21.53
N TYR A 134 -1.00 6.82 21.05
CA TYR A 134 -1.98 7.59 20.29
C TYR A 134 -2.80 8.38 21.32
N SER A 135 -2.55 9.67 21.37
CA SER A 135 -3.40 10.65 22.06
C SER A 135 -4.58 11.00 21.19
#